data_d5b7cd551a27ff00c9dc48617dd13ae6
#
_entry.id   d5b7cd551a27ff00c9dc48617dd13ae6
#
_cell.length_a   1.000
_cell.length_b   1.000
_cell.length_c   1.000
_cell.angle_alpha   90.00
_cell.angle_beta   90.00
_cell.angle_gamma   90.00
#
_symmetry.space_group_name_H-M   'P 1'
#
loop_
_entity.id
_entity.type
_entity.pdbx_description
1 polymer ?
#
loop_
_entity_poly.entity_id
_entity_poly.type
_entity_poly.pdbx_seq_one_letter_code
_entity_poly.pdbx_strand_id
1 'polypeptide(L)'
;MPVRKDGPSWYVDFSYRGKRYKRRSPINTQAAAKELELRLRHRVMTGEIIEDKPEQKEVLTFKEFSKRWVDTYVKANNKPSEIENKQGVLRNHLVPYFGDMPLNCIKREKIEEYKASKLEYGLSPKTVNNHLAFIAKCLNCAVDWEVIESKDMPKIKKLTAHSKRIDFLSPSETALLLADRSAPLWNLMIYTALRTGLRFGELIALKWEAINLEKRVLTVQESIVRGIVGTPKSGRIRHVPVSDDLYEELIQWKQSRGRLFEVKGYENISARMATNALHHIIKRVGMRHTNWHMFRHTFASHLAMNGTPIPVIQKFMGHASIEMTMRYAHLSPNAHADSVNCFQKMERDATQTNLRPPSVQTQPTDTNH
;
A
#
# COMPACT_ATOMS: atom_id res chain seq x y z
N MET A 1 9.56 -57.03 -19.69
CA MET A 1 10.47 -57.15 -18.52
C MET A 1 9.93 -56.36 -17.37
N PRO A 2 9.89 -56.89 -16.17
CA PRO A 2 9.31 -56.19 -15.00
C PRO A 2 10.15 -55.00 -14.49
N VAL A 3 11.39 -54.83 -14.99
CA VAL A 3 12.28 -53.73 -14.69
C VAL A 3 12.65 -53.03 -15.99
N ARG A 4 12.37 -51.77 -16.10
CA ARG A 4 12.67 -50.97 -17.30
C ARG A 4 13.24 -49.59 -16.96
N LYS A 5 14.03 -49.05 -17.88
CA LYS A 5 14.50 -47.69 -17.83
C LYS A 5 13.49 -46.81 -18.59
N ASP A 6 13.05 -45.71 -17.96
CA ASP A 6 12.14 -44.75 -18.55
C ASP A 6 12.74 -43.34 -18.30
N GLY A 7 13.26 -42.74 -19.37
CA GLY A 7 14.09 -41.54 -19.28
C GLY A 7 15.33 -41.76 -18.41
N PRO A 8 15.62 -40.84 -17.43
CA PRO A 8 16.79 -40.97 -16.59
C PRO A 8 16.61 -41.98 -15.43
N SER A 9 15.43 -42.60 -15.26
CA SER A 9 15.09 -43.35 -14.02
C SER A 9 14.73 -44.80 -14.33
N TRP A 10 15.01 -45.70 -13.36
CA TRP A 10 14.63 -47.11 -13.40
C TRP A 10 13.28 -47.33 -12.69
N TYR A 11 12.42 -48.16 -13.32
CA TYR A 11 11.09 -48.49 -12.81
C TYR A 11 10.90 -50.02 -12.74
N VAL A 12 10.16 -50.44 -11.70
CA VAL A 12 9.53 -51.77 -11.61
C VAL A 12 8.12 -51.65 -12.15
N ASP A 13 7.71 -52.56 -13.04
CA ASP A 13 6.38 -52.53 -13.67
C ASP A 13 5.95 -54.00 -13.94
N PHE A 14 5.07 -54.53 -13.07
CA PHE A 14 4.55 -55.89 -13.20
C PHE A 14 3.07 -55.96 -12.83
N SER A 15 2.40 -57.03 -13.28
CA SER A 15 1.00 -57.32 -12.91
C SER A 15 0.91 -58.58 -12.10
N TYR A 16 0.01 -58.61 -11.10
CA TYR A 16 -0.31 -59.77 -10.31
C TYR A 16 -1.82 -59.82 -10.01
N ARG A 17 -2.48 -60.94 -10.26
CA ARG A 17 -3.95 -61.13 -10.08
C ARG A 17 -4.77 -59.95 -10.68
N GLY A 18 -4.44 -59.53 -11.91
CA GLY A 18 -5.17 -58.46 -12.62
C GLY A 18 -4.81 -57.04 -12.17
N LYS A 19 -4.05 -56.83 -11.13
CA LYS A 19 -3.61 -55.49 -10.68
C LYS A 19 -2.18 -55.20 -11.11
N ARG A 20 -1.95 -54.00 -11.71
CA ARG A 20 -0.64 -53.53 -12.17
C ARG A 20 0.06 -52.78 -11.05
N TYR A 21 1.34 -53.03 -10.85
CA TYR A 21 2.20 -52.37 -9.87
C TYR A 21 3.35 -51.70 -10.62
N LYS A 22 3.39 -50.35 -10.62
CA LYS A 22 4.46 -49.53 -11.20
C LYS A 22 5.10 -48.71 -10.12
N ARG A 23 6.43 -48.83 -9.91
CA ARG A 23 7.20 -48.11 -8.92
C ARG A 23 8.52 -47.60 -9.49
N ARG A 24 8.91 -46.39 -9.15
CA ARG A 24 10.26 -45.89 -9.43
C ARG A 24 11.24 -46.48 -8.42
N SER A 25 12.41 -46.91 -8.87
CA SER A 25 13.49 -47.30 -8.00
C SER A 25 14.05 -46.11 -7.21
N PRO A 26 14.17 -46.14 -5.88
CA PRO A 26 14.74 -45.07 -5.06
C PRO A 26 16.22 -44.84 -5.36
N ILE A 27 16.94 -45.90 -5.79
CA ILE A 27 18.32 -45.84 -6.27
C ILE A 27 18.31 -46.03 -7.77
N ASN A 28 18.88 -45.12 -8.54
CA ASN A 28 18.79 -45.08 -9.99
C ASN A 28 19.78 -46.06 -10.70
N THR A 29 19.70 -47.36 -10.26
CA THR A 29 20.48 -48.45 -10.87
C THR A 29 19.55 -49.64 -11.21
N GLN A 30 19.93 -50.41 -12.22
CA GLN A 30 19.19 -51.61 -12.59
C GLN A 30 19.17 -52.67 -11.49
N ALA A 31 20.25 -52.82 -10.75
CA ALA A 31 20.36 -53.79 -9.65
C ALA A 31 19.37 -53.43 -8.52
N ALA A 32 19.29 -52.17 -8.11
CA ALA A 32 18.35 -51.70 -7.09
C ALA A 32 16.88 -51.86 -7.55
N ALA A 33 16.60 -51.63 -8.85
CA ALA A 33 15.26 -51.84 -9.38
C ALA A 33 14.86 -53.35 -9.35
N LYS A 34 15.78 -54.26 -9.64
CA LYS A 34 15.54 -55.70 -9.54
C LYS A 34 15.30 -56.16 -8.06
N GLU A 35 16.08 -55.63 -7.13
CA GLU A 35 15.88 -55.91 -5.71
C GLU A 35 14.53 -55.37 -5.21
N LEU A 36 14.14 -54.16 -5.64
CA LEU A 36 12.83 -53.62 -5.35
C LEU A 36 11.70 -54.46 -5.94
N GLU A 37 11.87 -55.00 -7.16
CA GLU A 37 10.89 -55.91 -7.76
C GLU A 37 10.69 -57.15 -6.94
N LEU A 38 11.76 -57.82 -6.53
CA LEU A 38 11.69 -59.02 -5.68
C LEU A 38 10.95 -58.75 -4.34
N ARG A 39 11.29 -57.64 -3.70
CA ARG A 39 10.60 -57.21 -2.45
C ARG A 39 9.12 -56.94 -2.67
N LEU A 40 8.77 -56.23 -3.75
CA LEU A 40 7.38 -55.91 -4.08
C LEU A 40 6.58 -57.19 -4.41
N ARG A 41 7.14 -58.13 -5.19
CA ARG A 41 6.49 -59.38 -5.51
C ARG A 41 6.24 -60.24 -4.23
N HIS A 42 7.22 -60.35 -3.36
CA HIS A 42 7.08 -61.04 -2.09
C HIS A 42 5.94 -60.48 -1.26
N ARG A 43 5.88 -59.17 -1.08
CA ARG A 43 4.82 -58.48 -0.33
C ARG A 43 3.44 -58.63 -0.95
N VAL A 44 3.34 -58.62 -2.26
CA VAL A 44 2.08 -58.84 -2.98
C VAL A 44 1.63 -60.28 -2.86
N MET A 45 2.55 -61.26 -2.89
CA MET A 45 2.25 -62.68 -2.75
C MET A 45 1.86 -63.07 -1.30
N THR A 46 2.44 -62.43 -0.28
CA THR A 46 2.12 -62.62 1.12
C THR A 46 0.83 -61.92 1.55
N GLY A 47 0.15 -61.22 0.63
CA GLY A 47 -1.11 -60.55 0.95
C GLY A 47 -0.94 -59.24 1.73
N GLU A 48 0.28 -58.74 1.87
CA GLU A 48 0.50 -57.39 2.35
C GLU A 48 -0.07 -56.40 1.33
N ILE A 49 -1.10 -55.66 1.75
CA ILE A 49 -1.69 -54.62 0.94
C ILE A 49 -0.62 -53.54 0.72
N ILE A 50 -0.06 -53.51 -0.50
CA ILE A 50 0.76 -52.39 -0.92
C ILE A 50 -0.21 -51.27 -1.29
N GLU A 51 -0.71 -50.56 -0.27
CA GLU A 51 -1.38 -49.29 -0.53
C GLU A 51 -0.35 -48.32 -1.12
N ASP A 52 -0.70 -47.76 -2.27
CA ASP A 52 -0.05 -46.59 -2.82
C ASP A 52 -0.43 -45.39 -1.94
N LYS A 53 0.07 -45.36 -0.69
CA LYS A 53 0.20 -44.08 -0.02
C LYS A 53 1.33 -43.39 -0.75
N PRO A 54 1.05 -42.32 -1.55
CA PRO A 54 2.12 -41.43 -1.95
C PRO A 54 2.82 -41.04 -0.65
N GLU A 55 4.15 -41.04 -0.61
CA GLU A 55 4.89 -40.41 0.47
C GLU A 55 4.23 -39.04 0.66
N GLN A 56 3.36 -38.91 1.65
CA GLN A 56 2.84 -37.62 2.05
C GLN A 56 4.07 -36.89 2.58
N LYS A 57 4.71 -36.09 1.74
CA LYS A 57 5.61 -35.04 2.22
C LYS A 57 4.83 -34.39 3.36
N GLU A 58 5.34 -34.46 4.58
CA GLU A 58 4.74 -33.75 5.72
C GLU A 58 4.56 -32.31 5.29
N VAL A 59 3.31 -31.93 5.04
CA VAL A 59 2.98 -30.59 4.62
C VAL A 59 3.03 -29.74 5.87
N LEU A 60 3.90 -28.75 5.87
CA LEU A 60 4.04 -27.81 6.98
C LEU A 60 2.67 -27.22 7.35
N THR A 61 2.46 -27.03 8.65
CA THR A 61 1.32 -26.27 9.15
C THR A 61 1.42 -24.79 8.77
N PHE A 62 0.29 -24.09 8.78
CA PHE A 62 0.28 -22.65 8.52
C PHE A 62 1.16 -21.88 9.51
N LYS A 63 1.19 -22.26 10.77
CA LYS A 63 2.03 -21.65 11.83
C LYS A 63 3.52 -21.79 11.51
N GLU A 64 3.97 -22.99 11.18
CA GLU A 64 5.38 -23.26 10.85
C GLU A 64 5.81 -22.51 9.58
N PHE A 65 5.01 -22.62 8.53
CA PHE A 65 5.32 -21.95 7.29
C PHE A 65 5.27 -20.43 7.40
N SER A 66 4.24 -19.87 8.06
CA SER A 66 4.11 -18.41 8.22
C SER A 66 5.27 -17.80 9.01
N LYS A 67 5.82 -18.53 10.00
CA LYS A 67 7.03 -18.12 10.71
C LYS A 67 8.22 -18.05 9.74
N ARG A 68 8.46 -19.14 8.99
CA ARG A 68 9.52 -19.20 7.97
C ARG A 68 9.35 -18.08 6.93
N TRP A 69 8.12 -17.86 6.44
CA TRP A 69 7.80 -16.80 5.49
C TRP A 69 8.11 -15.40 6.01
N VAL A 70 7.80 -15.12 7.29
CA VAL A 70 8.14 -13.84 7.93
C VAL A 70 9.64 -13.67 8.03
N ASP A 71 10.35 -14.70 8.50
CA ASP A 71 11.79 -14.62 8.77
C ASP A 71 12.65 -14.48 7.50
N THR A 72 12.17 -14.97 6.38
CA THR A 72 12.86 -14.92 5.08
C THR A 72 12.27 -13.84 4.17
N TYR A 73 11.09 -14.09 3.58
CA TYR A 73 10.50 -13.25 2.57
C TYR A 73 10.05 -11.86 3.09
N VAL A 74 9.32 -11.85 4.23
CA VAL A 74 8.72 -10.60 4.72
C VAL A 74 9.82 -9.63 5.17
N LYS A 75 10.81 -10.10 5.92
CA LYS A 75 11.93 -9.26 6.39
C LYS A 75 12.76 -8.69 5.25
N ALA A 76 12.99 -9.48 4.20
CA ALA A 76 13.79 -9.05 3.05
C ALA A 76 13.06 -8.04 2.13
N ASN A 77 11.74 -8.14 2.03
CA ASN A 77 10.98 -7.44 0.99
C ASN A 77 10.04 -6.34 1.52
N ASN A 78 9.99 -6.09 2.83
CA ASN A 78 9.05 -5.12 3.41
C ASN A 78 9.75 -4.11 4.32
N LYS A 79 9.15 -2.92 4.42
CA LYS A 79 9.59 -1.91 5.39
C LYS A 79 9.29 -2.37 6.83
N PRO A 80 10.06 -1.94 7.84
CA PRO A 80 9.90 -2.37 9.25
C PRO A 80 8.48 -2.26 9.77
N SER A 81 7.77 -1.16 9.46
CA SER A 81 6.38 -0.96 9.88
C SER A 81 5.40 -1.96 9.28
N GLU A 82 5.67 -2.46 8.07
CA GLU A 82 4.83 -3.46 7.41
C GLU A 82 5.13 -4.87 7.94
N ILE A 83 6.39 -5.15 8.27
CA ILE A 83 6.79 -6.39 8.95
C ILE A 83 6.01 -6.54 10.24
N GLU A 84 6.02 -5.51 11.09
CA GLU A 84 5.33 -5.52 12.38
C GLU A 84 3.80 -5.66 12.23
N ASN A 85 3.22 -4.96 11.24
CA ASN A 85 1.80 -5.10 10.92
C ASN A 85 1.45 -6.54 10.52
N LYS A 86 2.23 -7.17 9.64
CA LYS A 86 2.02 -8.56 9.22
C LYS A 86 2.17 -9.52 10.40
N GLN A 87 3.20 -9.33 11.23
CA GLN A 87 3.39 -10.13 12.45
C GLN A 87 2.21 -9.98 13.42
N GLY A 88 1.69 -8.76 13.59
CA GLY A 88 0.51 -8.50 14.41
C GLY A 88 -0.74 -9.22 13.90
N VAL A 89 -1.02 -9.15 12.59
CA VAL A 89 -2.15 -9.86 11.97
C VAL A 89 -1.98 -11.38 12.08
N LEU A 90 -0.78 -11.90 11.83
CA LEU A 90 -0.50 -13.33 12.00
C LEU A 90 -0.75 -13.77 13.43
N ARG A 91 -0.15 -13.09 14.41
CA ARG A 91 -0.23 -13.48 15.83
C ARG A 91 -1.65 -13.39 16.38
N ASN A 92 -2.39 -12.32 16.05
CA ASN A 92 -3.67 -12.02 16.69
C ASN A 92 -4.88 -12.62 15.95
N HIS A 93 -4.75 -12.97 14.66
CA HIS A 93 -5.90 -13.36 13.85
C HIS A 93 -5.69 -14.63 13.02
N LEU A 94 -4.55 -14.76 12.32
CA LEU A 94 -4.39 -15.84 11.35
C LEU A 94 -3.87 -17.13 11.98
N VAL A 95 -2.84 -17.06 12.82
CA VAL A 95 -2.29 -18.24 13.52
C VAL A 95 -3.30 -18.84 14.51
N PRO A 96 -4.07 -18.05 15.29
CA PRO A 96 -5.11 -18.62 16.14
C PRO A 96 -6.21 -19.38 15.40
N TYR A 97 -6.41 -19.12 14.10
CA TYR A 97 -7.46 -19.77 13.31
C TYR A 97 -6.91 -20.87 12.40
N PHE A 98 -5.81 -20.64 11.70
CA PHE A 98 -5.25 -21.55 10.70
C PHE A 98 -4.00 -22.28 11.19
N GLY A 99 -3.45 -21.93 12.35
CA GLY A 99 -2.10 -22.28 12.76
C GLY A 99 -1.76 -23.76 12.65
N ASP A 100 -2.62 -24.61 13.15
CA ASP A 100 -2.40 -26.07 13.18
C ASP A 100 -2.88 -26.79 11.92
N MET A 101 -3.45 -26.05 10.94
CA MET A 101 -3.89 -26.62 9.67
C MET A 101 -2.69 -26.83 8.74
N PRO A 102 -2.55 -28.02 8.13
CA PRO A 102 -1.64 -28.22 7.01
C PRO A 102 -1.98 -27.24 5.87
N LEU A 103 -0.98 -26.66 5.21
CA LEU A 103 -1.20 -25.62 4.18
C LEU A 103 -2.12 -26.10 3.04
N ASN A 104 -2.00 -27.35 2.63
CA ASN A 104 -2.84 -27.95 1.58
C ASN A 104 -4.29 -28.21 2.03
N CYS A 105 -4.58 -28.12 3.34
CA CYS A 105 -5.94 -28.23 3.90
C CYS A 105 -6.64 -26.88 4.04
N ILE A 106 -5.97 -25.76 3.78
CA ILE A 106 -6.58 -24.43 3.77
C ILE A 106 -7.36 -24.26 2.45
N LYS A 107 -8.55 -24.84 2.38
CA LYS A 107 -9.43 -24.80 1.22
C LYS A 107 -10.36 -23.59 1.29
N ARG A 108 -11.10 -23.34 0.18
CA ARG A 108 -12.02 -22.21 0.07
C ARG A 108 -13.04 -22.15 1.21
N GLU A 109 -13.57 -23.30 1.63
CA GLU A 109 -14.53 -23.40 2.73
C GLU A 109 -13.97 -22.75 4.02
N LYS A 110 -12.74 -23.13 4.41
CA LYS A 110 -12.08 -22.56 5.59
C LYS A 110 -11.83 -21.05 5.48
N ILE A 111 -11.61 -20.54 4.28
CA ILE A 111 -11.52 -19.08 4.04
C ILE A 111 -12.89 -18.40 4.24
N GLU A 112 -13.99 -19.02 3.76
CA GLU A 112 -15.33 -18.46 3.95
C GLU A 112 -15.75 -18.50 5.44
N GLU A 113 -15.48 -19.60 6.16
CA GLU A 113 -15.69 -19.69 7.62
C GLU A 113 -14.91 -18.60 8.37
N TYR A 114 -13.62 -18.40 8.01
CA TYR A 114 -12.81 -17.33 8.59
C TYR A 114 -13.40 -15.95 8.38
N LYS A 115 -13.89 -15.65 7.18
CA LYS A 115 -14.55 -14.37 6.88
C LYS A 115 -15.77 -14.17 7.79
N ALA A 116 -16.64 -15.19 7.89
CA ALA A 116 -17.83 -15.14 8.71
C ALA A 116 -17.48 -14.88 10.17
N SER A 117 -16.54 -15.64 10.74
CA SER A 117 -16.11 -15.49 12.13
C SER A 117 -15.50 -14.11 12.42
N LYS A 118 -14.77 -13.50 11.45
CA LYS A 118 -14.15 -12.18 11.66
C LYS A 118 -15.15 -11.04 11.50
N LEU A 119 -16.17 -11.19 10.68
CA LEU A 119 -17.29 -10.24 10.60
C LEU A 119 -18.13 -10.29 11.88
N GLU A 120 -18.43 -11.48 12.40
CA GLU A 120 -19.11 -11.68 13.67
C GLU A 120 -18.33 -11.07 14.84
N TYR A 121 -17.01 -11.21 14.83
CA TYR A 121 -16.11 -10.55 15.79
C TYR A 121 -16.11 -9.02 15.69
N GLY A 122 -16.81 -8.43 14.69
CA GLY A 122 -16.94 -6.99 14.49
C GLY A 122 -15.86 -6.35 13.62
N LEU A 123 -15.04 -7.11 12.90
CA LEU A 123 -14.06 -6.53 11.99
C LEU A 123 -14.75 -6.01 10.70
N SER A 124 -14.27 -4.87 10.21
CA SER A 124 -14.77 -4.33 8.94
C SER A 124 -14.40 -5.23 7.75
N PRO A 125 -15.24 -5.27 6.67
CA PRO A 125 -14.90 -6.00 5.44
C PRO A 125 -13.53 -5.63 4.87
N LYS A 126 -13.13 -4.37 4.98
CA LYS A 126 -11.81 -3.90 4.55
C LYS A 126 -10.68 -4.54 5.37
N THR A 127 -10.83 -4.64 6.70
CA THR A 127 -9.84 -5.29 7.58
C THR A 127 -9.74 -6.77 7.26
N VAL A 128 -10.87 -7.46 7.10
CA VAL A 128 -10.88 -8.88 6.70
C VAL A 128 -10.20 -9.05 5.34
N ASN A 129 -10.46 -8.18 4.37
CA ASN A 129 -9.78 -8.22 3.06
C ASN A 129 -8.26 -8.05 3.15
N ASN A 130 -7.76 -7.27 4.12
CA ASN A 130 -6.31 -7.17 4.37
C ASN A 130 -5.76 -8.50 4.91
N HIS A 131 -6.46 -9.17 5.81
CA HIS A 131 -6.09 -10.50 6.28
C HIS A 131 -6.05 -11.51 5.13
N LEU A 132 -7.07 -11.49 4.27
CA LEU A 132 -7.13 -12.36 3.09
C LEU A 132 -5.96 -12.11 2.12
N ALA A 133 -5.54 -10.87 1.95
CA ALA A 133 -4.38 -10.54 1.14
C ALA A 133 -3.08 -11.10 1.74
N PHE A 134 -2.96 -11.14 3.07
CA PHE A 134 -1.79 -11.76 3.73
C PHE A 134 -1.79 -13.28 3.58
N ILE A 135 -2.95 -13.94 3.78
CA ILE A 135 -3.08 -15.39 3.54
C ILE A 135 -2.72 -15.72 2.09
N ALA A 136 -3.32 -15.00 1.12
CA ALA A 136 -3.06 -15.22 -0.30
C ALA A 136 -1.58 -15.09 -0.64
N LYS A 137 -0.90 -14.05 -0.13
CA LYS A 137 0.53 -13.85 -0.38
C LYS A 137 1.38 -14.94 0.28
N CYS A 138 1.03 -15.36 1.51
CA CYS A 138 1.71 -16.44 2.21
C CYS A 138 1.59 -17.77 1.45
N LEU A 139 0.37 -18.13 1.03
CA LEU A 139 0.13 -19.37 0.28
C LEU A 139 0.76 -19.35 -1.12
N ASN A 140 0.75 -18.20 -1.81
CA ASN A 140 1.48 -18.06 -3.08
C ASN A 140 2.98 -18.32 -2.90
N CYS A 141 3.60 -17.78 -1.84
CA CYS A 141 4.99 -18.09 -1.54
C CYS A 141 5.20 -19.59 -1.20
N ALA A 142 4.22 -20.26 -0.59
CA ALA A 142 4.30 -21.68 -0.35
C ALA A 142 4.28 -22.50 -1.66
N VAL A 143 3.52 -22.06 -2.65
CA VAL A 143 3.53 -22.62 -4.02
C VAL A 143 4.86 -22.33 -4.71
N ASP A 144 5.32 -21.06 -4.69
CA ASP A 144 6.58 -20.65 -5.31
C ASP A 144 7.80 -21.41 -4.72
N TRP A 145 7.71 -21.81 -3.45
CA TRP A 145 8.75 -22.59 -2.75
C TRP A 145 8.52 -24.10 -2.81
N GLU A 146 7.58 -24.56 -3.62
CA GLU A 146 7.25 -25.99 -3.84
C GLU A 146 6.87 -26.74 -2.54
N VAL A 147 6.36 -26.02 -1.51
CA VAL A 147 5.85 -26.60 -0.26
C VAL A 147 4.46 -27.19 -0.47
N ILE A 148 3.63 -26.56 -1.29
CA ILE A 148 2.32 -27.04 -1.74
C ILE A 148 2.20 -26.94 -3.26
N GLU A 149 1.28 -27.69 -3.83
CA GLU A 149 1.02 -27.65 -5.28
C GLU A 149 0.04 -26.53 -5.64
N SER A 150 0.13 -25.98 -6.85
CA SER A 150 -0.78 -24.93 -7.33
C SER A 150 -2.26 -25.33 -7.28
N LYS A 151 -2.58 -26.64 -7.44
CA LYS A 151 -3.95 -27.17 -7.32
C LYS A 151 -4.53 -27.02 -5.90
N ASP A 152 -3.67 -26.88 -4.89
CA ASP A 152 -4.06 -26.73 -3.49
C ASP A 152 -4.37 -25.30 -3.11
N MET A 153 -4.04 -24.33 -3.97
CA MET A 153 -4.29 -22.92 -3.74
C MET A 153 -5.79 -22.61 -3.72
N PRO A 154 -6.34 -22.08 -2.60
CA PRO A 154 -7.76 -21.72 -2.55
C PRO A 154 -8.07 -20.49 -3.39
N LYS A 155 -9.23 -20.49 -4.06
CA LYS A 155 -9.77 -19.27 -4.69
C LYS A 155 -10.28 -18.32 -3.61
N ILE A 156 -9.52 -17.26 -3.33
CA ILE A 156 -9.85 -16.27 -2.29
C ILE A 156 -10.63 -15.11 -2.93
N LYS A 157 -11.94 -15.04 -2.70
CA LYS A 157 -12.79 -13.90 -3.04
C LYS A 157 -12.76 -12.87 -1.91
N LYS A 158 -12.49 -11.61 -2.24
CA LYS A 158 -12.61 -10.50 -1.29
C LYS A 158 -14.07 -10.17 -1.01
N LEU A 159 -14.33 -9.65 0.19
CA LEU A 159 -15.63 -9.09 0.58
C LEU A 159 -15.86 -7.76 -0.15
N THR A 160 -17.12 -7.45 -0.47
CA THR A 160 -17.49 -6.12 -0.94
C THR A 160 -17.24 -5.11 0.17
N ALA A 161 -16.38 -4.15 -0.07
CA ALA A 161 -16.07 -3.08 0.86
C ALA A 161 -16.41 -1.74 0.20
N HIS A 162 -17.43 -1.06 0.71
CA HIS A 162 -17.76 0.28 0.24
C HIS A 162 -16.67 1.26 0.66
N SER A 163 -16.20 2.07 -0.27
CA SER A 163 -15.31 3.18 0.05
C SER A 163 -16.11 4.22 0.85
N LYS A 164 -15.66 4.53 2.07
CA LYS A 164 -16.23 5.67 2.80
C LYS A 164 -15.99 6.94 1.99
N ARG A 165 -16.99 7.83 1.97
CA ARG A 165 -16.79 9.19 1.46
C ARG A 165 -15.60 9.83 2.20
N ILE A 166 -14.86 10.66 1.48
CA ILE A 166 -13.75 11.41 2.10
C ILE A 166 -14.37 12.41 3.05
N ASP A 167 -13.96 12.33 4.30
CA ASP A 167 -14.29 13.32 5.31
C ASP A 167 -13.18 14.37 5.35
N PHE A 168 -13.58 15.64 5.33
CA PHE A 168 -12.69 16.79 5.41
C PHE A 168 -13.37 17.95 6.16
N LEU A 169 -12.57 18.89 6.62
CA LEU A 169 -13.07 20.08 7.33
C LEU A 169 -13.61 21.09 6.33
N SER A 170 -14.76 21.68 6.65
CA SER A 170 -15.27 22.84 5.93
C SER A 170 -14.36 24.06 6.11
N PRO A 171 -14.47 25.11 5.27
CA PRO A 171 -13.75 26.35 5.47
C PRO A 171 -14.00 26.99 6.85
N SER A 172 -15.24 26.94 7.35
CA SER A 172 -15.60 27.44 8.68
C SER A 172 -14.96 26.64 9.81
N GLU A 173 -14.98 25.29 9.75
CA GLU A 173 -14.27 24.43 10.71
C GLU A 173 -12.75 24.69 10.68
N THR A 174 -12.19 24.88 9.49
CA THR A 174 -10.77 25.21 9.35
C THR A 174 -10.43 26.57 9.98
N ALA A 175 -11.24 27.60 9.73
CA ALA A 175 -11.04 28.91 10.32
C ALA A 175 -11.12 28.87 11.86
N LEU A 176 -12.11 28.15 12.40
CA LEU A 176 -12.27 27.98 13.85
C LEU A 176 -11.04 27.31 14.48
N LEU A 177 -10.51 26.26 13.82
CA LEU A 177 -9.34 25.53 14.31
C LEU A 177 -8.06 26.37 14.24
N LEU A 178 -7.89 27.17 13.20
CA LEU A 178 -6.72 28.07 13.01
C LEU A 178 -6.78 29.30 13.90
N ALA A 179 -7.96 29.69 14.42
CA ALA A 179 -8.10 30.81 15.36
C ALA A 179 -7.62 30.44 16.77
N ASP A 180 -7.55 29.16 17.14
CA ASP A 180 -7.00 28.74 18.42
C ASP A 180 -5.49 29.01 18.48
N ARG A 181 -5.02 29.64 19.58
CA ARG A 181 -3.59 29.98 19.77
C ARG A 181 -3.05 29.45 21.11
N SER A 182 -3.82 28.62 21.76
CA SER A 182 -3.54 28.19 23.15
C SER A 182 -2.43 27.16 23.31
N ALA A 183 -2.04 26.53 22.21
CA ALA A 183 -0.99 25.50 22.17
C ALA A 183 -0.04 25.78 20.97
N PRO A 184 0.85 26.78 21.09
CA PRO A 184 1.56 27.38 19.93
C PRO A 184 2.24 26.37 18.99
N LEU A 185 3.01 25.40 19.52
CA LEU A 185 3.67 24.37 18.71
C LEU A 185 2.66 23.50 17.94
N TRP A 186 1.60 23.06 18.60
CA TRP A 186 0.58 22.21 18.00
C TRP A 186 -0.30 22.98 17.02
N ASN A 187 -0.58 24.25 17.29
CA ASN A 187 -1.29 25.13 16.37
C ASN A 187 -0.48 25.36 15.09
N LEU A 188 0.82 25.64 15.18
CA LEU A 188 1.70 25.73 14.01
C LEU A 188 1.73 24.41 13.22
N MET A 189 1.76 23.27 13.92
CA MET A 189 1.77 21.95 13.30
C MET A 189 0.46 21.67 12.55
N ILE A 190 -0.69 22.04 13.13
CA ILE A 190 -2.02 21.97 12.50
C ILE A 190 -2.07 22.88 11.28
N TYR A 191 -1.60 24.13 11.44
CA TYR A 191 -1.55 25.12 10.36
C TYR A 191 -0.76 24.59 9.18
N THR A 192 0.45 24.11 9.42
CA THR A 192 1.32 23.51 8.41
C THR A 192 0.65 22.33 7.73
N ALA A 193 0.01 21.42 8.49
CA ALA A 193 -0.68 20.26 7.93
C ALA A 193 -1.83 20.66 7.00
N LEU A 194 -2.63 21.67 7.38
CA LEU A 194 -3.77 22.18 6.61
C LEU A 194 -3.35 22.93 5.33
N ARG A 195 -2.19 23.61 5.33
CA ARG A 195 -1.71 24.41 4.21
C ARG A 195 -0.75 23.68 3.27
N THR A 196 -0.30 22.48 3.63
CA THR A 196 0.68 21.73 2.82
C THR A 196 0.21 20.32 2.46
N GLY A 197 -0.78 19.79 3.16
CA GLY A 197 -1.27 18.42 2.97
C GLY A 197 -0.23 17.33 3.24
N LEU A 198 0.79 17.62 4.04
CA LEU A 198 1.81 16.64 4.43
C LEU A 198 1.20 15.45 5.17
N ARG A 199 1.77 14.25 4.96
CA ARG A 199 1.44 13.11 5.82
C ARG A 199 2.02 13.35 7.20
N PHE A 200 1.41 12.79 8.24
CA PHE A 200 1.88 12.96 9.62
C PHE A 200 3.38 12.67 9.78
N GLY A 201 3.87 11.56 9.22
CA GLY A 201 5.29 11.23 9.28
C GLY A 201 6.20 12.19 8.53
N GLU A 202 5.73 12.81 7.45
CA GLU A 202 6.45 13.86 6.70
C GLU A 202 6.46 15.17 7.49
N LEU A 203 5.34 15.48 8.14
CA LEU A 203 5.18 16.68 8.96
C LEU A 203 6.15 16.69 10.16
N ILE A 204 6.23 15.59 10.92
CA ILE A 204 7.15 15.50 12.07
C ILE A 204 8.63 15.35 11.66
N ALA A 205 8.89 15.00 10.41
CA ALA A 205 10.25 14.92 9.86
C ALA A 205 10.74 16.24 9.28
N LEU A 206 9.85 17.24 9.15
CA LEU A 206 10.15 18.51 8.48
C LEU A 206 11.23 19.28 9.24
N LYS A 207 12.23 19.73 8.49
CA LYS A 207 13.37 20.52 8.98
C LYS A 207 13.36 21.92 8.40
N TRP A 208 13.95 22.88 9.09
CA TRP A 208 14.09 24.24 8.61
C TRP A 208 14.87 24.32 7.30
N GLU A 209 15.88 23.50 7.11
CA GLU A 209 16.69 23.42 5.89
C GLU A 209 15.87 22.97 4.65
N ALA A 210 14.74 22.35 4.88
CA ALA A 210 13.81 21.95 3.81
C ALA A 210 12.82 23.05 3.42
N ILE A 211 12.84 24.21 4.09
CA ILE A 211 11.93 25.32 3.86
C ILE A 211 12.70 26.48 3.29
N ASN A 212 12.50 26.78 2.01
CA ASN A 212 13.01 27.98 1.38
C ASN A 212 11.96 29.09 1.49
N LEU A 213 12.15 29.99 2.47
CA LEU A 213 11.21 31.08 2.73
C LEU A 213 11.25 32.14 1.62
N GLU A 214 12.40 32.39 0.97
CA GLU A 214 12.52 33.35 -0.13
C GLU A 214 11.73 32.89 -1.37
N LYS A 215 11.87 31.61 -1.73
CA LYS A 215 11.14 31.00 -2.85
C LYS A 215 9.74 30.52 -2.47
N ARG A 216 9.38 30.62 -1.19
CA ARG A 216 8.11 30.11 -0.63
C ARG A 216 7.82 28.66 -1.02
N VAL A 217 8.80 27.80 -0.84
CA VAL A 217 8.71 26.37 -1.19
C VAL A 217 9.22 25.52 -0.05
N LEU A 218 8.47 24.48 0.25
CA LEU A 218 8.78 23.43 1.19
C LEU A 218 9.12 22.15 0.43
N THR A 219 10.27 21.54 0.76
CA THR A 219 10.74 20.29 0.14
C THR A 219 10.46 19.10 1.06
N VAL A 220 9.69 18.13 0.57
CA VAL A 220 9.38 16.90 1.32
C VAL A 220 10.29 15.78 0.83
N GLN A 221 11.28 15.42 1.65
CA GLN A 221 12.29 14.41 1.33
C GLN A 221 12.43 13.33 2.40
N GLU A 222 11.91 13.55 3.61
CA GLU A 222 11.99 12.63 4.72
C GLU A 222 10.61 12.32 5.30
N SER A 223 10.50 11.21 6.01
CA SER A 223 9.33 10.82 6.79
C SER A 223 9.76 10.00 7.99
N ILE A 224 9.15 10.23 9.14
CA ILE A 224 9.36 9.44 10.35
C ILE A 224 8.17 8.52 10.55
N VAL A 225 8.46 7.22 10.67
CA VAL A 225 7.46 6.20 10.99
C VAL A 225 7.95 5.39 12.17
N ARG A 226 7.25 5.45 13.31
CA ARG A 226 7.63 4.76 14.56
C ARG A 226 9.06 5.09 15.02
N GLY A 227 9.44 6.36 14.94
CA GLY A 227 10.77 6.82 15.32
C GLY A 227 11.88 6.61 14.28
N ILE A 228 11.62 5.87 13.22
CA ILE A 228 12.59 5.59 12.17
C ILE A 228 12.46 6.63 11.07
N VAL A 229 13.56 7.35 10.79
CA VAL A 229 13.66 8.28 9.66
C VAL A 229 13.87 7.47 8.37
N GLY A 230 13.13 7.83 7.34
CA GLY A 230 13.24 7.20 6.04
C GLY A 230 12.68 8.07 4.92
N THR A 231 12.67 7.54 3.71
CA THR A 231 12.07 8.23 2.56
C THR A 231 10.55 8.30 2.67
N PRO A 232 9.89 9.29 2.07
CA PRO A 232 8.44 9.36 1.97
C PRO A 232 7.85 8.05 1.41
N LYS A 233 6.59 7.77 1.71
CA LYS A 233 5.91 6.53 1.26
C LYS A 233 5.92 6.36 -0.26
N SER A 234 5.95 7.46 -1.02
CA SER A 234 6.03 7.45 -2.49
C SER A 234 7.45 7.24 -3.03
N GLY A 235 8.49 7.30 -2.19
CA GLY A 235 9.89 7.27 -2.60
C GLY A 235 10.36 8.52 -3.38
N ARG A 236 9.50 9.53 -3.57
CA ARG A 236 9.79 10.70 -4.40
C ARG A 236 9.86 11.97 -3.55
N ILE A 237 10.87 12.80 -3.85
CA ILE A 237 10.97 14.17 -3.34
C ILE A 237 9.91 15.02 -4.06
N ARG A 238 9.26 15.93 -3.33
CA ARG A 238 8.31 16.87 -3.89
C ARG A 238 8.42 18.23 -3.25
N HIS A 239 7.99 19.22 -3.99
CA HIS A 239 7.94 20.60 -3.57
C HIS A 239 6.48 21.02 -3.37
N VAL A 240 6.19 21.67 -2.25
CA VAL A 240 4.86 22.19 -1.93
C VAL A 240 5.01 23.71 -1.73
N PRO A 241 4.22 24.53 -2.41
CA PRO A 241 4.22 25.97 -2.19
C PRO A 241 3.81 26.30 -0.76
N VAL A 242 4.41 27.34 -0.20
CA VAL A 242 4.05 27.92 1.10
C VAL A 242 3.13 29.11 0.83
N SER A 243 1.88 29.05 1.33
CA SER A 243 0.92 30.15 1.23
C SER A 243 1.34 31.34 2.09
N ASP A 244 0.81 32.52 1.80
CA ASP A 244 1.16 33.76 2.51
C ASP A 244 0.90 33.65 3.99
N ASP A 245 -0.25 33.12 4.36
CA ASP A 245 -0.65 32.92 5.75
C ASP A 245 0.24 31.91 6.51
N LEU A 246 0.66 30.82 5.87
CA LEU A 246 1.63 29.90 6.46
C LEU A 246 3.03 30.52 6.54
N TYR A 247 3.41 31.33 5.57
CA TYR A 247 4.69 32.04 5.58
C TYR A 247 4.81 32.98 6.79
N GLU A 248 3.77 33.76 7.06
CA GLU A 248 3.71 34.65 8.24
C GLU A 248 3.83 33.89 9.57
N GLU A 249 3.17 32.73 9.68
CA GLU A 249 3.31 31.88 10.85
C GLU A 249 4.73 31.32 10.99
N LEU A 250 5.34 30.84 9.89
CA LEU A 250 6.68 30.23 9.90
C LEU A 250 7.78 31.25 10.24
N ILE A 251 7.68 32.51 9.79
CA ILE A 251 8.67 33.55 10.10
C ILE A 251 8.81 33.74 11.61
N GLN A 252 7.71 33.71 12.36
CA GLN A 252 7.72 33.89 13.83
C GLN A 252 8.51 32.78 14.55
N TRP A 253 8.65 31.62 13.92
CA TRP A 253 9.33 30.42 14.47
C TRP A 253 10.70 30.18 13.85
N LYS A 254 11.15 31.02 12.93
CA LYS A 254 12.34 30.79 12.13
C LYS A 254 13.57 30.46 12.95
N GLN A 255 14.20 29.35 12.61
CA GLN A 255 15.50 28.93 13.10
C GLN A 255 16.44 28.67 11.92
N SER A 256 17.74 28.64 12.20
CA SER A 256 18.75 28.41 11.16
C SER A 256 18.78 26.96 10.66
N ARG A 257 18.48 25.99 11.54
CA ARG A 257 18.49 24.54 11.27
C ARG A 257 17.74 23.76 12.32
N GLY A 258 17.55 22.48 12.08
CA GLY A 258 16.89 21.56 12.97
C GLY A 258 15.45 21.26 12.56
N ARG A 259 14.75 20.50 13.35
CA ARG A 259 13.35 20.16 13.07
C ARG A 259 12.44 21.35 13.30
N LEU A 260 11.41 21.47 12.46
CA LEU A 260 10.40 22.52 12.64
C LEU A 260 9.57 22.29 13.91
N PHE A 261 9.29 21.02 14.24
CA PHE A 261 8.47 20.64 15.38
C PHE A 261 9.28 19.79 16.35
N GLU A 262 9.56 20.35 17.51
CA GLU A 262 10.31 19.71 18.58
C GLU A 262 9.58 19.84 19.92
N VAL A 263 9.56 18.76 20.69
CA VAL A 263 9.07 18.74 22.06
C VAL A 263 10.24 18.47 22.98
N LYS A 264 10.56 19.40 23.87
CA LYS A 264 11.68 19.29 24.82
C LYS A 264 11.64 17.96 25.57
N GLY A 265 12.76 17.24 25.56
CA GLY A 265 12.89 15.94 26.23
C GLY A 265 12.46 14.74 25.38
N TYR A 266 12.05 14.94 24.13
CA TYR A 266 11.69 13.86 23.23
C TYR A 266 12.47 13.96 21.91
N GLU A 267 13.07 12.87 21.49
CA GLU A 267 13.77 12.81 20.20
C GLU A 267 12.83 13.00 19.00
N ASN A 268 11.63 12.48 19.13
CA ASN A 268 10.61 12.55 18.06
C ASN A 268 9.21 12.75 18.67
N ILE A 269 8.38 13.50 17.97
CA ILE A 269 6.95 13.58 18.28
C ILE A 269 6.30 12.24 17.93
N SER A 270 5.75 11.55 18.93
CA SER A 270 5.01 10.33 18.70
C SER A 270 3.58 10.62 18.19
N ALA A 271 3.02 9.67 17.44
CA ALA A 271 1.63 9.77 16.98
C ALA A 271 0.64 9.91 18.13
N ARG A 272 0.92 9.28 19.28
CA ARG A 272 0.09 9.38 20.50
C ARG A 272 0.12 10.79 21.09
N MET A 273 1.30 11.39 21.22
CA MET A 273 1.43 12.78 21.72
C MET A 273 0.64 13.75 20.83
N ALA A 274 0.86 13.66 19.52
CA ALA A 274 0.19 14.53 18.56
C ALA A 274 -1.34 14.32 18.53
N THR A 275 -1.81 13.08 18.67
CA THR A 275 -3.23 12.77 18.70
C THR A 275 -3.87 13.30 19.99
N ASN A 276 -3.21 13.16 21.13
CA ASN A 276 -3.71 13.69 22.40
C ASN A 276 -3.78 15.22 22.37
N ALA A 277 -2.73 15.90 21.89
CA ALA A 277 -2.71 17.35 21.75
C ALA A 277 -3.85 17.84 20.84
N LEU A 278 -4.00 17.20 19.68
CA LEU A 278 -5.10 17.50 18.75
C LEU A 278 -6.47 17.29 19.40
N HIS A 279 -6.66 16.22 20.16
CA HIS A 279 -7.92 15.95 20.85
C HIS A 279 -8.26 17.05 21.86
N HIS A 280 -7.28 17.53 22.64
CA HIS A 280 -7.48 18.64 23.58
C HIS A 280 -7.86 19.94 22.86
N ILE A 281 -7.22 20.25 21.73
CA ILE A 281 -7.53 21.45 20.93
C ILE A 281 -8.96 21.35 20.39
N ILE A 282 -9.31 20.22 19.73
CA ILE A 282 -10.63 19.99 19.15
C ILE A 282 -11.75 20.10 20.21
N LYS A 283 -11.53 19.49 21.39
CA LYS A 283 -12.48 19.58 22.49
C LYS A 283 -12.67 21.02 22.95
N ARG A 284 -11.59 21.81 23.05
CA ARG A 284 -11.63 23.20 23.46
C ARG A 284 -12.38 24.11 22.48
N VAL A 285 -12.15 23.90 21.17
CA VAL A 285 -12.85 24.69 20.13
C VAL A 285 -14.24 24.16 19.81
N GLY A 286 -14.70 23.09 20.48
CA GLY A 286 -16.04 22.54 20.29
C GLY A 286 -16.26 21.86 18.94
N MET A 287 -15.21 21.35 18.29
CA MET A 287 -15.31 20.70 16.99
C MET A 287 -15.58 19.19 17.09
N ARG A 288 -16.13 18.64 16.00
CA ARG A 288 -16.26 17.20 15.82
C ARG A 288 -14.91 16.49 15.79
N HIS A 289 -14.91 15.17 16.02
CA HIS A 289 -13.70 14.36 16.00
C HIS A 289 -12.92 14.55 14.69
N THR A 290 -11.65 14.83 14.82
CA THR A 290 -10.72 15.11 13.71
C THR A 290 -9.40 14.38 13.94
N ASN A 291 -8.70 14.03 12.88
CA ASN A 291 -7.39 13.38 12.95
C ASN A 291 -6.41 14.01 11.96
N TRP A 292 -5.11 13.75 12.15
CA TRP A 292 -4.05 14.32 11.32
C TRP A 292 -4.18 14.01 9.81
N HIS A 293 -4.77 12.87 9.46
CA HIS A 293 -4.96 12.53 8.06
C HIS A 293 -6.12 13.31 7.42
N MET A 294 -7.08 13.74 8.21
CA MET A 294 -8.18 14.59 7.76
C MET A 294 -7.67 15.95 7.27
N PHE A 295 -6.64 16.53 7.90
CA PHE A 295 -6.02 17.78 7.42
C PHE A 295 -5.46 17.66 6.01
N ARG A 296 -4.85 16.52 5.72
CA ARG A 296 -4.39 16.22 4.36
C ARG A 296 -5.56 16.07 3.38
N HIS A 297 -6.65 15.44 3.79
CA HIS A 297 -7.87 15.39 2.98
C HIS A 297 -8.46 16.79 2.78
N THR A 298 -8.49 17.61 3.83
CA THR A 298 -8.95 19.00 3.77
C THR A 298 -8.15 19.83 2.77
N PHE A 299 -6.82 19.76 2.81
CA PHE A 299 -5.96 20.45 1.84
C PHE A 299 -6.30 20.08 0.39
N ALA A 300 -6.39 18.79 0.09
CA ALA A 300 -6.70 18.34 -1.26
C ALA A 300 -8.13 18.70 -1.69
N SER A 301 -9.11 18.61 -0.76
CA SER A 301 -10.51 18.97 -1.02
C SER A 301 -10.67 20.46 -1.27
N HIS A 302 -10.05 21.32 -0.47
CA HIS A 302 -10.11 22.77 -0.67
C HIS A 302 -9.44 23.19 -1.98
N LEU A 303 -8.30 22.60 -2.36
CA LEU A 303 -7.70 22.83 -3.67
C LEU A 303 -8.64 22.43 -4.81
N ALA A 304 -9.29 21.26 -4.70
CA ALA A 304 -10.24 20.82 -5.72
C ALA A 304 -11.46 21.75 -5.80
N MET A 305 -12.02 22.15 -4.65
CA MET A 305 -13.14 23.10 -4.58
C MET A 305 -12.80 24.48 -5.18
N ASN A 306 -11.53 24.88 -5.11
CA ASN A 306 -11.02 26.11 -5.75
C ASN A 306 -10.59 25.90 -7.21
N GLY A 307 -10.95 24.80 -7.85
CA GLY A 307 -10.68 24.56 -9.26
C GLY A 307 -9.24 24.19 -9.60
N THR A 308 -8.38 23.89 -8.62
CA THR A 308 -7.01 23.45 -8.90
C THR A 308 -7.03 22.13 -9.69
N PRO A 309 -6.31 22.04 -10.84
CA PRO A 309 -6.28 20.84 -11.66
C PRO A 309 -5.82 19.61 -10.87
N ILE A 310 -6.51 18.47 -11.07
CA ILE A 310 -6.22 17.22 -10.36
C ILE A 310 -4.74 16.78 -10.45
N PRO A 311 -4.03 16.91 -11.60
CA PRO A 311 -2.60 16.59 -11.68
C PRO A 311 -1.72 17.48 -10.78
N VAL A 312 -2.10 18.75 -10.56
CA VAL A 312 -1.39 19.66 -9.65
C VAL A 312 -1.60 19.23 -8.20
N ILE A 313 -2.84 18.91 -7.84
CA ILE A 313 -3.15 18.34 -6.51
C ILE A 313 -2.37 17.04 -6.29
N GLN A 314 -2.30 16.16 -7.29
CA GLN A 314 -1.51 14.94 -7.24
C GLN A 314 -0.04 15.20 -6.92
N LYS A 315 0.56 16.21 -7.59
CA LYS A 315 1.95 16.61 -7.40
C LYS A 315 2.20 17.09 -5.98
N PHE A 316 1.36 17.98 -5.44
CA PHE A 316 1.50 18.49 -4.06
C PHE A 316 1.30 17.39 -3.03
N MET A 317 0.30 16.54 -3.23
CA MET A 317 0.01 15.41 -2.34
C MET A 317 1.09 14.30 -2.41
N GLY A 318 1.87 14.21 -3.48
CA GLY A 318 2.81 13.12 -3.71
C GLY A 318 2.09 11.77 -3.77
N HIS A 319 0.99 11.69 -4.51
CA HIS A 319 0.28 10.45 -4.79
C HIS A 319 0.99 9.68 -5.90
N ALA A 320 1.21 8.39 -5.69
CA ALA A 320 1.90 7.53 -6.65
C ALA A 320 1.11 7.35 -7.96
N SER A 321 -0.22 7.39 -7.89
CA SER A 321 -1.12 7.28 -9.04
C SER A 321 -2.20 8.36 -9.01
N ILE A 322 -2.73 8.69 -10.19
CA ILE A 322 -3.77 9.71 -10.35
C ILE A 322 -5.10 9.27 -9.71
N GLU A 323 -5.38 7.96 -9.69
CA GLU A 323 -6.59 7.37 -9.14
C GLU A 323 -6.76 7.73 -7.65
N MET A 324 -5.65 7.85 -6.93
CA MET A 324 -5.67 8.30 -5.53
C MET A 324 -6.18 9.74 -5.40
N THR A 325 -5.98 10.58 -6.41
CA THR A 325 -6.36 12.00 -6.42
C THR A 325 -7.74 12.19 -7.06
N MET A 326 -8.15 11.33 -7.98
CA MET A 326 -9.48 11.34 -8.60
C MET A 326 -10.63 11.29 -7.57
N ARG A 327 -10.33 10.83 -6.36
CA ARG A 327 -11.29 10.84 -5.23
C ARG A 327 -11.78 12.24 -4.86
N TYR A 328 -11.05 13.30 -5.23
CA TYR A 328 -11.41 14.70 -4.98
C TYR A 328 -12.04 15.38 -6.21
N ALA A 329 -12.03 14.73 -7.38
CA ALA A 329 -12.48 15.34 -8.63
C ALA A 329 -13.94 15.80 -8.59
N HIS A 330 -14.80 15.07 -7.86
CA HIS A 330 -16.22 15.41 -7.70
C HIS A 330 -16.47 16.70 -6.89
N LEU A 331 -15.43 17.23 -6.23
CA LEU A 331 -15.49 18.50 -5.48
C LEU A 331 -15.11 19.71 -6.35
N SER A 332 -14.54 19.50 -7.52
CA SER A 332 -14.21 20.60 -8.43
C SER A 332 -15.49 21.33 -8.88
N PRO A 333 -15.44 22.66 -9.02
CA PRO A 333 -16.56 23.40 -9.55
C PRO A 333 -17.05 22.79 -10.87
N ASN A 334 -18.37 22.78 -11.09
CA ASN A 334 -18.96 22.31 -12.33
C ASN A 334 -18.64 23.34 -13.45
N ALA A 335 -17.43 23.25 -13.96
CA ALA A 335 -16.95 24.09 -15.08
C ALA A 335 -17.50 23.63 -16.46
N HIS A 336 -18.45 22.66 -16.48
CA HIS A 336 -18.86 22.03 -17.75
C HIS A 336 -19.52 22.99 -18.71
N ALA A 337 -20.42 23.86 -18.23
CA ALA A 337 -21.08 24.86 -19.08
C ALA A 337 -20.10 25.94 -19.54
N ASP A 338 -19.31 26.46 -18.63
CA ASP A 338 -18.34 27.55 -18.94
C ASP A 338 -17.16 27.05 -19.79
N SER A 339 -16.78 25.75 -19.63
CA SER A 339 -15.71 25.16 -20.44
C SER A 339 -16.09 25.03 -21.91
N VAL A 340 -17.34 24.78 -22.24
CA VAL A 340 -17.81 24.72 -23.64
C VAL A 340 -18.01 26.13 -24.18
N ASN A 341 -18.47 27.06 -23.36
CA ASN A 341 -18.67 28.48 -23.76
C ASN A 341 -17.35 29.23 -23.99
N CYS A 342 -16.21 28.70 -23.51
CA CYS A 342 -14.90 29.33 -23.76
C CYS A 342 -14.56 29.40 -25.27
N PHE A 343 -15.06 28.46 -26.09
CA PHE A 343 -14.84 28.50 -27.54
C PHE A 343 -15.39 29.80 -28.16
N GLN A 344 -16.61 30.17 -27.80
CA GLN A 344 -17.23 31.43 -28.29
C GLN A 344 -16.44 32.66 -27.83
N LYS A 345 -15.89 32.63 -26.62
CA LYS A 345 -15.06 33.74 -26.12
C LYS A 345 -13.74 33.83 -26.88
N MET A 346 -13.05 32.69 -27.08
CA MET A 346 -11.81 32.66 -27.86
C MET A 346 -12.01 33.11 -29.29
N GLU A 347 -13.13 32.75 -29.93
CA GLU A 347 -13.48 33.19 -31.28
C GLU A 347 -13.78 34.71 -31.35
N ARG A 348 -14.48 35.26 -30.34
CA ARG A 348 -14.73 36.69 -30.23
C ARG A 348 -13.44 37.48 -30.01
N ASP A 349 -12.56 37.01 -29.11
CA ASP A 349 -11.29 37.63 -28.82
C ASP A 349 -10.36 37.59 -30.04
N ALA A 350 -10.36 36.49 -30.81
CA ALA A 350 -9.60 36.37 -32.06
C ALA A 350 -10.11 37.33 -33.20
N THR A 351 -11.42 37.54 -33.25
CA THR A 351 -12.02 38.49 -34.22
C THR A 351 -11.86 39.94 -33.81
N GLN A 352 -11.74 40.28 -32.53
CA GLN A 352 -11.45 41.63 -32.04
C GLN A 352 -9.95 41.95 -32.08
N THR A 353 -9.08 40.96 -31.95
CA THR A 353 -7.65 41.17 -32.17
C THR A 353 -7.39 41.12 -33.68
N ASN A 354 -7.53 42.28 -34.35
CA ASN A 354 -7.11 42.44 -35.73
C ASN A 354 -5.62 42.14 -35.82
N LEU A 355 -5.29 40.88 -36.04
CA LEU A 355 -3.95 40.48 -36.44
C LEU A 355 -3.71 41.03 -37.83
N ARG A 356 -3.19 42.30 -37.91
CA ARG A 356 -2.55 42.77 -39.13
C ARG A 356 -1.49 41.72 -39.49
N PRO A 357 -1.55 41.13 -40.71
CA PRO A 357 -0.44 40.31 -41.16
C PRO A 357 0.82 41.18 -41.13
N PRO A 358 1.99 40.65 -40.77
CA PRO A 358 3.22 41.41 -40.77
C PRO A 358 3.41 41.99 -42.17
N SER A 359 3.50 43.34 -42.26
CA SER A 359 3.83 44.04 -43.49
C SER A 359 5.16 43.54 -44.01
N VAL A 360 5.11 42.87 -45.17
CA VAL A 360 6.31 42.49 -45.91
C VAL A 360 7.07 43.80 -46.23
N GLN A 361 8.15 44.05 -45.54
CA GLN A 361 9.09 45.09 -45.88
C GLN A 361 9.78 44.63 -47.20
N THR A 362 9.31 45.14 -48.33
CA THR A 362 10.05 45.13 -49.59
C THR A 362 11.30 45.98 -49.39
N GLN A 363 12.45 45.33 -49.31
CA GLN A 363 13.74 46.01 -49.42
C GLN A 363 13.84 46.71 -50.83
N PRO A 364 14.30 47.93 -50.90
CA PRO A 364 14.55 48.52 -52.22
C PRO A 364 15.76 47.82 -52.84
N THR A 365 15.55 47.35 -54.06
CA THR A 365 16.63 46.93 -54.96
C THR A 365 17.47 48.13 -55.36
N ASP A 366 18.66 48.20 -54.78
CA ASP A 366 19.69 49.11 -55.30
C ASP A 366 20.18 48.56 -56.65
N THR A 367 19.67 49.22 -57.73
CA THR A 367 20.32 49.24 -59.07
C THR A 367 21.38 50.31 -59.04
N ASN A 368 22.64 49.94 -59.09
CA ASN A 368 23.72 50.77 -59.58
C ASN A 368 24.72 49.93 -60.38
N HIS A 369 24.86 50.36 -61.61
CA HIS A 369 25.89 50.30 -62.66
C HIS A 369 27.02 49.25 -62.50
#